data_35b95dfdba90a4c3d9bb7be042134f61
#
_entry.id   35b95dfdba90a4c3d9bb7be042134f61
#
_cell.length_a   1.000
_cell.length_b   1.000
_cell.length_c   1.000
_cell.angle_alpha   90.00
_cell.angle_beta   90.00
_cell.angle_gamma   90.00
#
_symmetry.space_group_name_H-M   'P 1'
#
loop_
_entity.id
_entity.type
_entity.pdbx_description
1 polymer ?
#
loop_
_entity_poly.entity_id
_entity_poly.type
_entity_poly.pdbx_seq_one_letter_code
_entity_poly.pdbx_strand_id
1 'polypeptide(L)'
;TSGTATLETALLGIPQIVCYRRDWASMLIGKAFLKIPYVSLVNLVLRREAVRELLQHHMTMKNATEELSAILPGGAKHEKMLADYAELQRLIGQKNPSDRFAARMVQLLHKDLNEKHGEKSAHTANNGASRVLSAAQDPSGATGTSTSPDSPASK
;
A
#
# COMPACT_ATOMS: atom_id res chain seq x y z
N THR A 1 24.58 3.04 -4.37
CA THR A 1 23.22 2.50 -4.49
C THR A 1 22.33 3.13 -3.42
N SER A 2 21.20 3.60 -3.79
CA SER A 2 20.17 4.08 -2.87
C SER A 2 18.93 3.19 -3.02
N GLY A 3 18.07 3.15 -2.00
CA GLY A 3 16.86 2.36 -2.00
C GLY A 3 16.97 1.08 -1.17
N THR A 4 16.34 0.00 -1.61
CA THR A 4 16.22 -1.25 -0.83
C THR A 4 17.54 -1.93 -0.50
N ALA A 5 18.57 -1.77 -1.35
CA ALA A 5 19.87 -2.38 -1.13
C ALA A 5 20.51 -1.97 0.21
N THR A 6 20.37 -0.70 0.63
CA THR A 6 20.90 -0.25 1.92
C THR A 6 20.14 -0.90 3.10
N LEU A 7 18.85 -1.11 2.92
CA LEU A 7 18.02 -1.77 3.90
C LEU A 7 18.37 -3.26 4.04
N GLU A 8 18.53 -3.95 2.91
CA GLU A 8 18.90 -5.36 2.85
C GLU A 8 20.28 -5.59 3.50
N THR A 9 21.27 -4.74 3.20
CA THR A 9 22.60 -4.80 3.81
C THR A 9 22.55 -4.63 5.33
N ALA A 10 21.72 -3.70 5.82
CA ALA A 10 21.53 -3.49 7.25
C ALA A 10 20.82 -4.68 7.92
N LEU A 11 19.83 -5.30 7.26
CA LEU A 11 19.15 -6.48 7.77
C LEU A 11 20.06 -7.71 7.85
N LEU A 12 21.08 -7.78 6.99
CA LEU A 12 22.14 -8.79 7.07
C LEU A 12 23.19 -8.49 8.14
N GLY A 13 23.08 -7.35 8.83
CA GLY A 13 24.05 -6.95 9.86
C GLY A 13 25.41 -6.51 9.33
N ILE A 14 25.48 -6.14 8.05
CA ILE A 14 26.75 -5.76 7.39
C ILE A 14 26.95 -4.24 7.55
N PRO A 15 28.03 -3.77 8.22
CA PRO A 15 28.35 -2.36 8.32
C PRO A 15 28.50 -1.71 6.94
N GLN A 16 27.94 -0.51 6.77
CA GLN A 16 27.94 0.17 5.49
C GLN A 16 28.05 1.70 5.63
N ILE A 17 28.58 2.33 4.60
CA ILE A 17 28.47 3.77 4.34
C ILE A 17 27.68 3.97 3.05
N VAL A 18 26.89 5.03 2.97
CA VAL A 18 26.11 5.35 1.79
C VAL A 18 26.80 6.47 1.02
N CYS A 19 27.34 6.16 -0.13
CA CYS A 19 27.98 7.12 -1.02
C CYS A 19 27.05 7.43 -2.19
N TYR A 20 26.68 8.70 -2.34
CA TYR A 20 25.75 9.09 -3.41
C TYR A 20 26.21 10.39 -4.08
N ARG A 21 26.42 10.29 -5.38
CA ARG A 21 26.74 11.44 -6.23
C ARG A 21 25.59 11.65 -7.20
N ARG A 22 24.88 12.75 -7.03
CA ARG A 22 23.75 13.11 -7.89
C ARG A 22 23.99 14.48 -8.50
N ASP A 23 23.35 14.71 -9.63
CA ASP A 23 23.37 16.02 -10.27
C ASP A 23 22.76 17.09 -9.35
N TRP A 24 23.44 18.22 -9.20
CA TRP A 24 23.09 19.26 -8.22
C TRP A 24 21.71 19.87 -8.47
N ALA A 25 21.26 19.94 -9.74
CA ALA A 25 19.96 20.46 -10.12
C ALA A 25 18.81 19.60 -9.56
N SER A 26 18.95 18.28 -9.63
CA SER A 26 17.97 17.34 -9.05
C SER A 26 17.92 17.41 -7.53
N MET A 27 19.03 17.75 -6.88
CA MET A 27 19.11 17.90 -5.42
C MET A 27 18.43 19.19 -4.94
N LEU A 28 18.55 20.29 -5.71
CA LEU A 28 17.90 21.56 -5.41
C LEU A 28 16.39 21.45 -5.47
N ILE A 29 15.86 20.77 -6.48
CA ILE A 29 14.42 20.48 -6.62
C ILE A 29 13.94 19.56 -5.48
N GLY A 30 14.69 18.51 -5.16
CA GLY A 30 14.35 17.61 -4.06
C GLY A 30 14.33 18.32 -2.69
N LYS A 31 15.29 19.20 -2.40
CA LYS A 31 15.31 19.99 -1.16
C LYS A 31 14.18 21.01 -1.05
N ALA A 32 13.75 21.59 -2.18
CA ALA A 32 12.66 22.56 -2.21
C ALA A 32 11.29 21.94 -1.95
N PHE A 33 11.08 20.70 -2.44
CA PHE A 33 9.79 20.01 -2.36
C PHE A 33 9.69 18.96 -1.25
N LEU A 34 10.80 18.34 -0.84
CA LEU A 34 10.83 17.27 0.15
C LEU A 34 11.75 17.66 1.30
N LYS A 35 11.19 17.98 2.45
CA LYS A 35 11.92 18.15 3.72
C LYS A 35 12.37 16.80 4.29
N ILE A 36 12.99 15.95 3.46
CA ILE A 36 13.46 14.63 3.88
C ILE A 36 14.92 14.80 4.32
N PRO A 37 15.24 14.54 5.60
CA PRO A 37 16.59 14.76 6.13
C PRO A 37 17.61 13.69 5.68
N TYR A 38 17.14 12.53 5.21
CA TYR A 38 17.97 11.37 4.87
C TYR A 38 17.66 10.83 3.48
N VAL A 39 18.66 10.18 2.85
CA VAL A 39 18.53 9.55 1.52
C VAL A 39 18.39 8.02 1.67
N SER A 40 19.07 7.41 2.64
CA SER A 40 18.99 5.97 2.87
C SER A 40 17.71 5.58 3.59
N LEU A 41 17.13 4.45 3.19
CA LEU A 41 15.94 3.90 3.84
C LEU A 41 16.21 3.52 5.31
N VAL A 42 17.43 3.10 5.64
CA VAL A 42 17.84 2.80 7.02
C VAL A 42 17.62 4.01 7.92
N ASN A 43 18.19 5.15 7.55
CA ASN A 43 18.06 6.39 8.32
C ASN A 43 16.62 6.93 8.35
N LEU A 44 15.88 6.78 7.25
CA LEU A 44 14.47 7.18 7.16
C LEU A 44 13.59 6.36 8.10
N VAL A 45 13.78 5.05 8.15
CA VAL A 45 12.98 4.16 9.02
C VAL A 45 13.31 4.40 10.49
N LEU A 46 14.60 4.52 10.82
CA LEU A 46 15.06 4.81 12.18
C LEU A 46 14.88 6.27 12.62
N ARG A 47 14.59 7.17 11.68
CA ARG A 47 14.46 8.63 11.89
C ARG A 47 15.70 9.26 12.53
N ARG A 48 16.87 8.67 12.32
CA ARG A 48 18.18 9.15 12.79
C ARG A 48 19.30 8.65 11.88
N GLU A 49 20.49 9.26 12.02
CA GLU A 49 21.67 8.84 11.29
C GLU A 49 22.26 7.55 11.91
N ALA A 50 21.82 6.40 11.43
CA ALA A 50 22.36 5.08 11.78
C ALA A 50 23.51 4.68 10.83
N VAL A 51 23.41 5.09 9.57
CA VAL A 51 24.45 4.95 8.55
C VAL A 51 24.88 6.31 8.04
N ARG A 52 26.19 6.51 7.89
CA ARG A 52 26.74 7.76 7.36
C ARG A 52 26.43 7.91 5.87
N GLU A 53 25.89 9.06 5.50
CA GLU A 53 25.60 9.42 4.11
C GLU A 53 26.63 10.43 3.61
N LEU A 54 27.52 10.00 2.71
CA LEU A 54 28.49 10.84 2.05
C LEU A 54 27.91 11.35 0.73
N LEU A 55 27.33 12.54 0.78
CA LEU A 55 26.66 13.15 -0.35
C LEU A 55 27.55 14.20 -1.02
N GLN A 56 27.56 14.21 -2.36
CA GLN A 56 28.19 15.27 -3.17
C GLN A 56 29.66 15.57 -2.76
N HIS A 57 29.91 16.79 -2.29
CA HIS A 57 31.23 17.29 -1.88
C HIS A 57 31.76 16.62 -0.60
N HIS A 58 30.93 15.97 0.20
CA HIS A 58 31.37 15.16 1.33
C HIS A 58 31.89 13.78 0.92
N MET A 59 31.64 13.35 -0.32
CA MET A 59 32.16 12.12 -0.87
C MET A 59 33.63 12.30 -1.32
N THR A 60 34.53 12.31 -0.35
CA THR A 60 35.98 12.34 -0.56
C THR A 60 36.62 11.03 -0.10
N MET A 61 37.77 10.68 -0.68
CA MET A 61 38.53 9.50 -0.24
C MET A 61 38.86 9.55 1.24
N LYS A 62 39.21 10.73 1.76
CA LYS A 62 39.49 10.93 3.18
C LYS A 62 38.29 10.57 4.04
N ASN A 63 37.13 11.20 3.79
CA ASN A 63 35.91 10.96 4.56
C ASN A 63 35.47 9.48 4.45
N ALA A 64 35.54 8.90 3.27
CA ALA A 64 35.18 7.50 3.07
C ALA A 64 36.09 6.55 3.85
N THR A 65 37.40 6.79 3.87
CA THR A 65 38.37 5.97 4.61
C THR A 65 38.18 6.13 6.14
N GLU A 66 37.99 7.34 6.61
CA GLU A 66 37.75 7.62 8.04
C GLU A 66 36.47 6.93 8.53
N GLU A 67 35.36 7.10 7.82
CA GLU A 67 34.09 6.47 8.19
C GLU A 67 34.14 4.93 8.05
N LEU A 68 34.79 4.42 7.01
CA LEU A 68 34.96 2.98 6.84
C LEU A 68 35.75 2.38 8.00
N SER A 69 36.86 3.02 8.39
CA SER A 69 37.66 2.58 9.54
C SER A 69 36.86 2.61 10.85
N ALA A 70 35.98 3.57 11.00
CA ALA A 70 35.16 3.72 12.22
C ALA A 70 34.08 2.64 12.34
N ILE A 71 33.58 2.07 11.23
CA ILE A 71 32.51 1.06 11.21
C ILE A 71 33.01 -0.38 11.11
N LEU A 72 34.27 -0.60 10.78
CA LEU A 72 34.86 -1.94 10.77
C LEU A 72 34.98 -2.50 12.19
N PRO A 73 35.13 -3.84 12.35
CA PRO A 73 35.34 -4.48 13.65
C PRO A 73 36.47 -3.80 14.45
N GLY A 74 36.18 -3.39 15.69
CA GLY A 74 37.08 -2.63 16.52
C GLY A 74 37.00 -1.11 16.31
N GLY A 75 36.28 -0.62 15.34
CA GLY A 75 36.06 0.82 15.11
C GLY A 75 35.03 1.41 16.08
N ALA A 76 35.17 2.70 16.35
CA ALA A 76 34.38 3.41 17.37
C ALA A 76 32.86 3.42 17.11
N LYS A 77 32.41 3.20 15.88
CA LYS A 77 30.99 3.24 15.48
C LYS A 77 30.40 1.85 15.23
N HIS A 78 31.21 0.79 15.23
CA HIS A 78 30.81 -0.56 14.87
C HIS A 78 29.64 -1.07 15.71
N GLU A 79 29.81 -1.13 17.02
CA GLU A 79 28.80 -1.65 17.96
C GLU A 79 27.50 -0.86 17.92
N LYS A 80 27.61 0.48 17.84
CA LYS A 80 26.44 1.34 17.73
C LYS A 80 25.65 1.06 16.44
N MET A 81 26.32 0.88 15.31
CA MET A 81 25.69 0.58 14.04
C MET A 81 24.95 -0.76 14.08
N LEU A 82 25.56 -1.80 14.67
CA LEU A 82 24.91 -3.10 14.84
C LEU A 82 23.69 -3.03 15.76
N ALA A 83 23.77 -2.24 16.83
CA ALA A 83 22.62 -2.00 17.72
C ALA A 83 21.47 -1.29 16.98
N ASP A 84 21.78 -0.29 16.16
CA ASP A 84 20.81 0.39 15.29
C ASP A 84 20.18 -0.58 14.28
N TYR A 85 20.93 -1.54 13.73
CA TYR A 85 20.41 -2.58 12.84
C TYR A 85 19.51 -3.57 13.56
N ALA A 86 19.82 -3.95 14.79
CA ALA A 86 18.94 -4.78 15.59
C ALA A 86 17.59 -4.11 15.89
N GLU A 87 17.59 -2.79 16.10
CA GLU A 87 16.35 -2.02 16.23
C GLU A 87 15.59 -1.96 14.90
N LEU A 88 16.27 -1.76 13.78
CA LEU A 88 15.69 -1.79 12.45
C LEU A 88 14.98 -3.11 12.17
N GLN A 89 15.63 -4.25 12.48
CA GLN A 89 15.03 -5.58 12.34
C GLN A 89 13.75 -5.73 13.16
N ARG A 90 13.70 -5.18 14.37
CA ARG A 90 12.48 -5.19 15.19
C ARG A 90 11.36 -4.34 14.60
N LEU A 91 11.68 -3.16 14.06
CA LEU A 91 10.71 -2.25 13.45
C LEU A 91 10.10 -2.79 12.15
N ILE A 92 10.91 -3.43 11.31
CA ILE A 92 10.45 -4.03 10.04
C ILE A 92 9.65 -5.32 10.32
N GLY A 93 9.91 -5.97 11.45
CA GLY A 93 9.23 -7.17 11.91
C GLY A 93 9.79 -8.45 11.28
N GLN A 94 9.78 -9.51 12.09
CA GLN A 94 10.27 -10.83 11.70
C GLN A 94 9.27 -11.63 10.83
N LYS A 95 8.07 -11.10 10.59
CA LYS A 95 7.07 -11.78 9.77
C LYS A 95 7.29 -11.42 8.31
N ASN A 96 7.31 -12.45 7.50
CA ASN A 96 7.41 -12.34 6.05
C ASN A 96 6.45 -11.25 5.52
N PRO A 97 6.95 -10.15 4.92
CA PRO A 97 6.10 -9.08 4.41
C PRO A 97 5.05 -9.57 3.42
N SER A 98 5.38 -10.61 2.65
CA SER A 98 4.49 -11.22 1.66
C SER A 98 3.23 -11.82 2.31
N ASP A 99 3.36 -12.49 3.46
CA ASP A 99 2.23 -13.10 4.15
C ASP A 99 1.27 -12.04 4.73
N ARG A 100 1.84 -10.96 5.25
CA ARG A 100 1.05 -9.82 5.74
C ARG A 100 0.33 -9.10 4.60
N PHE A 101 0.99 -8.95 3.47
CA PHE A 101 0.41 -8.34 2.27
C PHE A 101 -0.71 -9.21 1.72
N ALA A 102 -0.47 -10.51 1.57
CA ALA A 102 -1.47 -11.45 1.12
C ALA A 102 -2.70 -11.48 2.03
N ALA A 103 -2.51 -11.56 3.34
CA ALA A 103 -3.61 -11.50 4.31
C ALA A 103 -4.40 -10.19 4.20
N ARG A 104 -3.72 -9.05 4.03
CA ARG A 104 -4.38 -7.74 3.87
C ARG A 104 -5.15 -7.63 2.57
N MET A 105 -4.60 -8.13 1.47
CA MET A 105 -5.29 -8.18 0.17
C MET A 105 -6.57 -9.02 0.25
N VAL A 106 -6.50 -10.21 0.86
CA VAL A 106 -7.68 -11.06 1.06
C VAL A 106 -8.74 -10.36 1.90
N GLN A 107 -8.37 -9.68 2.99
CA GLN A 107 -9.31 -8.89 3.80
C GLN A 107 -10.01 -7.78 2.99
N LEU A 108 -9.25 -7.05 2.16
CA LEU A 108 -9.81 -5.99 1.33
C LEU A 108 -10.76 -6.56 0.27
N LEU A 109 -10.40 -7.66 -0.38
CA LEU A 109 -11.26 -8.34 -1.34
C LEU A 109 -12.57 -8.81 -0.71
N HIS A 110 -12.52 -9.42 0.47
CA HIS A 110 -13.72 -9.85 1.19
C HIS A 110 -14.62 -8.65 1.55
N LYS A 111 -14.03 -7.52 1.96
CA LYS A 111 -14.77 -6.30 2.23
C LYS A 111 -15.49 -5.78 0.99
N ASP A 112 -14.77 -5.66 -0.14
CA ASP A 112 -15.35 -5.19 -1.41
C ASP A 112 -16.45 -6.13 -1.95
N LEU A 113 -16.27 -7.43 -1.80
CA LEU A 113 -17.28 -8.41 -2.19
C LEU A 113 -18.55 -8.29 -1.34
N ASN A 114 -18.41 -8.12 -0.04
CA ASN A 114 -19.55 -7.96 0.87
C ASN A 114 -20.32 -6.66 0.61
N GLU A 115 -19.62 -5.56 0.34
CA GLU A 115 -20.23 -4.27 -0.03
C GLU A 115 -21.03 -4.40 -1.34
N LYS A 116 -20.45 -5.01 -2.38
CA LYS A 116 -21.13 -5.24 -3.67
C LYS A 116 -22.32 -6.21 -3.56
N HIS A 117 -22.27 -7.21 -2.68
CA HIS A 117 -23.41 -8.09 -2.43
C HIS A 117 -24.52 -7.38 -1.65
N GLY A 118 -24.18 -6.53 -0.70
CA GLY A 118 -25.13 -5.69 0.02
C GLY A 118 -25.89 -4.73 -0.88
N GLU A 119 -25.19 -4.05 -1.80
CA GLU A 119 -25.83 -3.14 -2.77
C GLU A 119 -26.76 -3.87 -3.75
N LYS A 120 -26.37 -5.04 -4.26
CA LYS A 120 -27.22 -5.84 -5.14
C LYS A 120 -28.48 -6.32 -4.44
N SER A 121 -28.39 -6.76 -3.18
CA SER A 121 -29.54 -7.19 -2.39
C SER A 121 -30.50 -6.03 -2.10
N ALA A 122 -29.98 -4.85 -1.79
CA ALA A 122 -30.80 -3.65 -1.54
C ALA A 122 -31.50 -3.18 -2.83
N HIS A 123 -30.84 -3.25 -3.98
CA HIS A 123 -31.43 -2.87 -5.27
C HIS A 123 -32.52 -3.85 -5.72
N THR A 124 -32.34 -5.15 -5.47
CA THR A 124 -33.36 -6.20 -5.77
C THR A 124 -34.58 -6.05 -4.86
N ALA A 125 -34.39 -5.76 -3.57
CA ALA A 125 -35.47 -5.55 -2.62
C ALA A 125 -36.31 -4.31 -2.97
N ASN A 126 -35.67 -3.21 -3.38
CA ASN A 126 -36.35 -1.97 -3.77
C ASN A 126 -37.15 -2.13 -5.08
N ASN A 127 -36.61 -2.87 -6.06
CA ASN A 127 -37.34 -3.18 -7.29
C ASN A 127 -38.54 -4.15 -7.06
N GLY A 128 -38.41 -5.07 -6.11
CA GLY A 128 -39.51 -5.95 -5.70
C GLY A 128 -40.64 -5.19 -5.08
N ALA A 129 -40.37 -4.29 -4.13
CA ALA A 129 -41.35 -3.45 -3.46
C ALA A 129 -42.10 -2.50 -4.41
N SER A 130 -41.36 -1.91 -5.39
CA SER A 130 -41.96 -1.02 -6.40
C SER A 130 -42.91 -1.74 -7.34
N ARG A 131 -42.62 -3.01 -7.69
CA ARG A 131 -43.52 -3.84 -8.52
C ARG A 131 -44.81 -4.25 -7.80
N VAL A 132 -44.73 -4.56 -6.52
CA VAL A 132 -45.92 -4.91 -5.71
C VAL A 132 -46.82 -3.70 -5.53
N LEU A 133 -46.27 -2.51 -5.34
CA LEU A 133 -47.07 -1.26 -5.22
C LEU A 133 -47.74 -0.86 -6.55
N SER A 134 -47.08 -1.08 -7.71
CA SER A 134 -47.70 -0.78 -9.00
C SER A 134 -48.82 -1.76 -9.38
N ALA A 135 -48.74 -3.01 -8.95
CA ALA A 135 -49.76 -4.01 -9.18
C ALA A 135 -51.01 -3.83 -8.29
N ALA A 136 -50.90 -3.10 -7.18
CA ALA A 136 -52.00 -2.81 -6.26
C ALA A 136 -52.81 -1.54 -6.63
N GLN A 137 -52.42 -0.80 -7.62
CA GLN A 137 -53.03 0.48 -8.03
C GLN A 137 -53.84 0.42 -9.34
N ASP A 138 -54.20 -0.77 -9.86
CA ASP A 138 -55.05 -0.88 -11.05
C ASP A 138 -56.43 -1.52 -10.68
N PRO A 139 -57.41 -0.73 -10.21
CA PRO A 139 -58.77 -1.19 -9.99
C PRO A 139 -59.69 -0.67 -11.09
N SER A 140 -59.48 -1.07 -12.36
CA SER A 140 -60.50 -0.80 -13.37
C SER A 140 -60.58 -1.87 -14.43
N GLY A 141 -61.54 -2.74 -14.28
CA GLY A 141 -61.80 -3.76 -15.29
C GLY A 141 -62.90 -4.76 -14.91
N ALA A 142 -63.98 -4.26 -14.34
CA ALA A 142 -65.18 -5.08 -14.23
C ALA A 142 -66.40 -4.28 -14.69
N THR A 143 -66.93 -4.64 -15.83
CA THR A 143 -68.32 -4.59 -16.32
C THR A 143 -68.26 -4.86 -17.82
N GLY A 144 -68.98 -5.67 -18.39
CA GLY A 144 -70.23 -6.30 -18.23
C GLY A 144 -70.62 -7.04 -19.52
N THR A 145 -71.38 -8.04 -19.32
CA THR A 145 -72.56 -8.51 -20.08
C THR A 145 -72.33 -9.17 -21.45
N SER A 146 -72.50 -10.47 -21.45
CA SER A 146 -73.64 -11.19 -22.03
C SER A 146 -73.79 -11.06 -23.57
N THR A 147 -73.60 -12.10 -24.26
CA THR A 147 -74.65 -12.86 -24.95
C THR A 147 -74.06 -13.89 -25.88
N SER A 148 -74.40 -15.15 -25.64
CA SER A 148 -74.50 -16.23 -26.64
C SER A 148 -75.83 -16.01 -27.37
N PRO A 149 -76.17 -16.65 -28.50
CA PRO A 149 -75.61 -17.83 -29.16
C PRO A 149 -75.56 -17.68 -30.71
N ASP A 150 -74.95 -18.49 -31.43
CA ASP A 150 -75.58 -19.40 -32.42
C ASP A 150 -74.51 -20.05 -33.34
N SER A 151 -74.56 -21.34 -33.39
CA SER A 151 -74.10 -22.21 -34.45
C SER A 151 -75.16 -22.15 -35.57
N PRO A 152 -75.01 -22.53 -36.86
CA PRO A 152 -74.25 -23.69 -37.33
C PRO A 152 -73.66 -23.63 -38.72
N ALA A 153 -72.87 -24.66 -39.03
CA ALA A 153 -72.78 -25.43 -40.24
C ALA A 153 -72.19 -24.95 -41.56
N SER A 154 -71.33 -25.81 -42.08
CA SER A 154 -71.23 -26.32 -43.46
C SER A 154 -70.54 -25.49 -44.53
N LYS A 155 -69.43 -25.81 -44.96
CA LYS A 155 -69.03 -26.68 -46.02
C LYS A 155 -67.50 -26.76 -46.11
#